data_41d599bf9b36f2551ae6562a9535bfdd
#
_entry.id   41d599bf9b36f2551ae6562a9535bfdd
#
_cell.length_a   1.000
_cell.length_b   1.000
_cell.length_c   1.000
_cell.angle_alpha   90.00
_cell.angle_beta   90.00
_cell.angle_gamma   90.00
#
_symmetry.space_group_name_H-M   'P 1'
#
loop_
_entity.id
_entity.type
_entity.pdbx_description
1 polymer ?
#
loop_
_entity_poly.entity_id
_entity_poly.type
_entity_poly.pdbx_seq_one_letter_code
_entity_poly.pdbx_strand_id
1 'polypeptide(L)'
;MKNLGLLDFVFPSRCAVCEALGPNLCENCRKVLKPSPHEFRRGPVVGRAATHLSPEISKLIVSFKDRGQSALITDLKELIAALVSELATFSEAVYLVPAPSRLENFARRGFTPSVVLAQALSNQVSNTRVLNCLVLAKGVKDQVGLTSSQRQANLAGSMSLNQKVVGKLCFVVDDICTTGATLIEAWRALSVGGANVLGALVISESKPAVSL
;
A
#
# COMPACT_ATOMS: atom_id res chain seq x y z
N MET A 1 26.81 -16.71 -0.54
CA MET A 1 26.76 -17.00 -1.99
C MET A 1 25.48 -17.79 -2.21
N LYS A 2 24.44 -17.23 -2.88
CA LYS A 2 23.24 -17.98 -3.27
C LYS A 2 23.60 -18.88 -4.43
N ASN A 3 23.28 -20.17 -4.36
CA ASN A 3 23.41 -21.09 -5.49
C ASN A 3 22.54 -20.56 -6.64
N LEU A 4 23.17 -20.08 -7.71
CA LEU A 4 22.49 -19.79 -8.96
C LEU A 4 22.01 -21.13 -9.53
N GLY A 5 20.69 -21.34 -9.55
CA GLY A 5 20.08 -22.49 -10.20
C GLY A 5 20.14 -22.35 -11.73
N LEU A 6 20.07 -23.49 -12.43
CA LEU A 6 20.06 -23.54 -13.91
C LEU A 6 18.98 -22.64 -14.54
N LEU A 7 17.88 -22.39 -13.83
CA LEU A 7 16.79 -21.49 -14.22
C LEU A 7 17.19 -20.00 -14.23
N ASP A 8 18.13 -19.59 -13.37
CA ASP A 8 18.63 -18.20 -13.35
C ASP A 8 19.47 -17.86 -14.60
N PHE A 9 19.95 -18.87 -15.30
CA PHE A 9 20.69 -18.69 -16.55
C PHE A 9 19.74 -18.47 -17.75
N VAL A 10 18.53 -19.05 -17.70
CA VAL A 10 17.51 -18.94 -18.77
C VAL A 10 16.62 -17.74 -18.56
N PHE A 11 16.32 -17.37 -17.29
CA PHE A 11 15.51 -16.22 -16.90
C PHE A 11 16.22 -15.42 -15.80
N PRO A 12 17.24 -14.64 -16.16
CA PRO A 12 17.99 -13.88 -15.18
C PRO A 12 17.07 -12.83 -14.52
N SER A 13 17.07 -12.80 -13.18
CA SER A 13 16.37 -11.76 -12.45
C SER A 13 16.95 -10.38 -12.79
N ARG A 14 16.09 -9.36 -12.77
CA ARG A 14 16.46 -7.97 -13.06
C ARG A 14 16.02 -7.06 -11.93
N CYS A 15 16.81 -6.02 -11.70
CA CYS A 15 16.47 -4.98 -10.75
C CYS A 15 15.16 -4.29 -11.15
N ALA A 16 14.20 -4.21 -10.22
CA ALA A 16 12.89 -3.61 -10.42
C ALA A 16 12.94 -2.11 -10.81
N VAL A 17 14.05 -1.44 -10.56
CA VAL A 17 14.19 0.01 -10.77
C VAL A 17 15.04 0.31 -12.02
N CYS A 18 16.26 -0.23 -12.12
CA CYS A 18 17.19 0.08 -13.22
C CYS A 18 17.28 -1.01 -14.29
N GLU A 19 16.60 -2.15 -14.12
CA GLU A 19 16.54 -3.30 -15.03
C GLU A 19 17.89 -4.02 -15.24
N ALA A 20 18.93 -3.63 -14.52
CA ALA A 20 20.21 -4.33 -14.55
C ALA A 20 20.04 -5.81 -14.13
N LEU A 21 20.80 -6.71 -14.76
CA LEU A 21 20.85 -8.12 -14.38
C LEU A 21 21.32 -8.26 -12.93
N GLY A 22 20.65 -9.13 -12.14
CA GLY A 22 21.01 -9.39 -10.76
C GLY A 22 19.80 -9.44 -9.82
N PRO A 23 19.95 -9.04 -8.55
CA PRO A 23 18.89 -9.14 -7.56
C PRO A 23 17.69 -8.25 -7.91
N ASN A 24 16.49 -8.62 -7.37
CA ASN A 24 15.24 -7.88 -7.59
C ASN A 24 15.34 -6.39 -7.24
N LEU A 25 16.23 -6.02 -6.32
CA LEU A 25 16.65 -4.65 -6.06
C LEU A 25 18.18 -4.62 -5.89
N CYS A 26 18.89 -4.00 -6.82
CA CYS A 26 20.35 -3.90 -6.75
C CYS A 26 20.78 -2.89 -5.66
N GLU A 27 22.02 -3.01 -5.21
CA GLU A 27 22.54 -2.19 -4.11
C GLU A 27 22.52 -0.68 -4.41
N ASN A 28 22.82 -0.29 -5.65
CA ASN A 28 22.78 1.11 -6.06
C ASN A 28 21.36 1.69 -5.99
N CYS A 29 20.36 0.95 -6.46
CA CYS A 29 18.97 1.38 -6.37
C CYS A 29 18.49 1.39 -4.92
N ARG A 30 18.92 0.45 -4.08
CA ARG A 30 18.59 0.45 -2.65
C ARG A 30 19.10 1.71 -1.93
N LYS A 31 20.28 2.21 -2.26
CA LYS A 31 20.85 3.43 -1.69
C LYS A 31 20.03 4.69 -2.01
N VAL A 32 19.31 4.69 -3.14
CA VAL A 32 18.46 5.82 -3.57
C VAL A 32 17.08 5.79 -2.91
N LEU A 33 16.59 4.60 -2.57
CA LEU A 33 15.26 4.38 -2.00
C LEU A 33 15.24 4.59 -0.48
N LYS A 34 15.61 5.79 -0.03
CA LYS A 34 15.66 6.12 1.40
C LYS A 34 14.29 6.53 1.94
N PRO A 35 13.96 6.13 3.18
CA PRO A 35 12.79 6.66 3.87
C PRO A 35 12.87 8.18 4.03
N SER A 36 11.73 8.84 3.85
CA SER A 36 11.49 10.25 4.14
C SER A 36 10.07 10.38 4.67
N PRO A 37 9.83 9.85 5.91
CA PRO A 37 8.49 9.75 6.45
C PRO A 37 7.89 11.13 6.67
N HIS A 38 6.64 11.30 6.25
CA HIS A 38 5.92 12.55 6.38
C HIS A 38 4.42 12.33 6.51
N GLU A 39 3.75 13.30 7.11
CA GLU A 39 2.30 13.35 7.15
C GLU A 39 1.74 13.89 5.83
N PHE A 40 0.59 13.38 5.43
CA PHE A 40 -0.20 13.91 4.32
C PHE A 40 -1.68 14.00 4.69
N ARG A 41 -2.43 14.81 3.94
CA ARG A 41 -3.88 14.93 4.11
C ARG A 41 -4.59 14.77 2.77
N ARG A 42 -5.68 13.99 2.76
CA ARG A 42 -6.59 13.83 1.63
C ARG A 42 -8.04 13.84 2.15
N GLY A 43 -8.72 14.97 1.98
CA GLY A 43 -10.05 15.19 2.57
C GLY A 43 -10.03 14.97 4.09
N PRO A 44 -10.87 14.07 4.63
CA PRO A 44 -10.91 13.78 6.06
C PRO A 44 -9.75 12.90 6.54
N VAL A 45 -9.02 12.26 5.62
CA VAL A 45 -7.97 11.30 5.96
C VAL A 45 -6.65 12.02 6.23
N VAL A 46 -6.12 11.86 7.44
CA VAL A 46 -4.72 12.14 7.77
C VAL A 46 -3.96 10.83 7.62
N GLY A 47 -2.80 10.85 6.98
CA GLY A 47 -2.01 9.65 6.77
C GLY A 47 -0.53 9.89 6.90
N ARG A 48 0.22 8.80 7.00
CA ARG A 48 1.69 8.76 6.99
C ARG A 48 2.17 8.04 5.75
N ALA A 49 3.09 8.65 5.04
CA ALA A 49 3.82 8.04 3.94
C ALA A 49 5.26 7.76 4.39
N ALA A 50 5.81 6.61 3.97
CA ALA A 50 7.21 6.30 4.25
C ALA A 50 8.17 7.14 3.41
N THR A 51 7.72 7.60 2.24
CA THR A 51 8.51 8.45 1.34
C THR A 51 7.63 9.17 0.31
N HIS A 52 8.19 10.18 -0.34
CA HIS A 52 7.56 10.82 -1.49
C HIS A 52 7.63 9.94 -2.74
N LEU A 53 6.66 10.07 -3.64
CA LEU A 53 6.66 9.36 -4.91
C LEU A 53 7.73 9.94 -5.84
N SER A 54 8.72 9.13 -6.18
CA SER A 54 9.73 9.38 -7.22
C SER A 54 9.57 8.40 -8.37
N PRO A 55 10.23 8.62 -9.51
CA PRO A 55 10.25 7.64 -10.61
C PRO A 55 10.75 6.27 -10.17
N GLU A 56 11.75 6.20 -9.28
CA GLU A 56 12.36 4.98 -8.77
C GLU A 56 11.38 4.24 -7.84
N ILE A 57 10.76 4.96 -6.92
CA ILE A 57 9.72 4.43 -6.02
C ILE A 57 8.53 3.93 -6.84
N SER A 58 8.11 4.67 -7.86
CA SER A 58 7.03 4.26 -8.76
C SER A 58 7.35 2.93 -9.46
N LYS A 59 8.55 2.79 -10.04
CA LYS A 59 9.00 1.54 -10.69
C LYS A 59 9.02 0.37 -9.70
N LEU A 60 9.54 0.59 -8.49
CA LEU A 60 9.58 -0.42 -7.44
C LEU A 60 8.18 -0.91 -7.06
N ILE A 61 7.24 0.03 -6.82
CA ILE A 61 5.87 -0.31 -6.44
C ILE A 61 5.12 -0.97 -7.61
N VAL A 62 5.33 -0.52 -8.85
CA VAL A 62 4.76 -1.18 -10.03
C VAL A 62 5.28 -2.61 -10.15
N SER A 63 6.57 -2.85 -9.94
CA SER A 63 7.15 -4.19 -9.98
C SER A 63 6.60 -5.07 -8.83
N PHE A 64 6.51 -4.54 -7.63
CA PHE A 64 5.88 -5.21 -6.49
C PHE A 64 4.41 -5.56 -6.79
N LYS A 65 3.66 -4.60 -7.33
CA LYS A 65 2.22 -4.67 -7.55
C LYS A 65 1.84 -5.50 -8.79
N ASP A 66 2.46 -5.24 -9.93
CA ASP A 66 1.99 -5.69 -11.24
C ASP A 66 2.83 -6.80 -11.87
N ARG A 67 4.09 -6.94 -11.48
CA ARG A 67 4.97 -8.02 -11.98
C ARG A 67 4.99 -9.25 -11.06
N GLY A 68 4.14 -9.29 -10.04
CA GLY A 68 4.03 -10.42 -9.12
C GLY A 68 5.25 -10.65 -8.23
N GLN A 69 6.13 -9.66 -8.11
CA GLN A 69 7.35 -9.76 -7.32
C GLN A 69 7.09 -9.49 -5.83
N SER A 70 6.22 -10.29 -5.23
CA SER A 70 5.89 -10.18 -3.79
C SER A 70 7.14 -10.26 -2.89
N ALA A 71 8.20 -10.92 -3.35
CA ALA A 71 9.50 -10.98 -2.67
C ALA A 71 10.14 -9.59 -2.46
N LEU A 72 9.77 -8.56 -3.25
CA LEU A 72 10.20 -7.18 -3.04
C LEU A 72 9.75 -6.58 -1.72
N ILE A 73 8.79 -7.21 -1.00
CA ILE A 73 8.39 -6.76 0.34
C ILE A 73 9.59 -6.73 1.30
N THR A 74 10.53 -7.67 1.14
CA THR A 74 11.78 -7.68 1.93
C THR A 74 12.67 -6.49 1.59
N ASP A 75 12.66 -6.03 0.34
CA ASP A 75 13.41 -4.87 -0.12
C ASP A 75 12.78 -3.55 0.33
N LEU A 76 11.48 -3.55 0.64
CA LEU A 76 10.73 -2.41 1.19
C LEU A 76 10.87 -2.29 2.72
N LYS A 77 11.62 -3.17 3.39
CA LYS A 77 11.71 -3.24 4.86
C LYS A 77 12.04 -1.90 5.55
N GLU A 78 12.92 -1.09 4.96
CA GLU A 78 13.31 0.21 5.52
C GLU A 78 12.16 1.23 5.41
N LEU A 79 11.42 1.23 4.30
CA LEU A 79 10.22 2.05 4.12
C LEU A 79 9.10 1.59 5.06
N ILE A 80 8.92 0.29 5.23
CA ILE A 80 7.94 -0.27 6.16
C ILE A 80 8.31 0.12 7.60
N ALA A 81 9.58 -0.01 7.99
CA ALA A 81 10.06 0.36 9.33
C ALA A 81 9.83 1.84 9.65
N ALA A 82 9.88 2.72 8.65
CA ALA A 82 9.59 4.15 8.82
C ALA A 82 8.12 4.44 9.20
N LEU A 83 7.20 3.50 8.97
CA LEU A 83 5.78 3.61 9.37
C LEU A 83 5.50 2.97 10.74
N VAL A 84 6.41 2.15 11.25
CA VAL A 84 6.23 1.40 12.51
C VAL A 84 6.13 2.34 13.71
N SER A 85 6.88 3.45 13.71
CA SER A 85 6.84 4.43 14.79
C SER A 85 5.45 4.98 15.08
N GLU A 86 4.61 5.13 14.05
CA GLU A 86 3.22 5.58 14.21
C GLU A 86 2.39 4.56 14.99
N LEU A 87 2.60 3.28 14.74
CA LEU A 87 1.86 2.18 15.37
C LEU A 87 2.30 1.92 16.82
N ALA A 88 3.58 2.15 17.11
CA ALA A 88 4.16 1.89 18.43
C ALA A 88 3.67 2.86 19.53
N THR A 89 2.98 3.95 19.17
CA THR A 89 2.44 4.93 20.12
C THR A 89 1.18 4.46 20.83
N PHE A 90 0.51 3.43 20.31
CA PHE A 90 -0.74 2.91 20.87
C PHE A 90 -0.49 1.77 21.84
N SER A 91 -1.16 1.81 23.01
CA SER A 91 -1.16 0.72 23.99
C SER A 91 -2.27 -0.31 23.71
N GLU A 92 -3.33 0.10 23.04
CA GLU A 92 -4.47 -0.74 22.67
C GLU A 92 -4.22 -1.49 21.36
N ALA A 93 -5.07 -2.50 21.11
CA ALA A 93 -5.00 -3.25 19.85
C ALA A 93 -5.40 -2.35 18.66
N VAL A 94 -4.49 -2.20 17.70
CA VAL A 94 -4.70 -1.45 16.47
C VAL A 94 -4.91 -2.42 15.30
N TYR A 95 -5.91 -2.14 14.48
CA TYR A 95 -6.23 -2.95 13.31
C TYR A 95 -5.73 -2.28 12.03
N LEU A 96 -4.89 -3.00 11.32
CA LEU A 96 -4.42 -2.61 9.99
C LEU A 96 -5.41 -3.13 8.95
N VAL A 97 -6.11 -2.22 8.31
CA VAL A 97 -7.18 -2.54 7.34
C VAL A 97 -6.65 -2.31 5.93
N PRO A 98 -6.34 -3.37 5.18
CA PRO A 98 -5.87 -3.22 3.81
C PRO A 98 -6.95 -2.64 2.89
N ALA A 99 -6.57 -1.69 2.04
CA ALA A 99 -7.41 -1.24 0.94
C ALA A 99 -7.71 -2.42 0.00
N PRO A 100 -8.97 -2.64 -0.39
CA PRO A 100 -9.35 -3.79 -1.19
C PRO A 100 -8.84 -3.67 -2.63
N SER A 101 -8.39 -4.77 -3.20
CA SER A 101 -8.09 -4.91 -4.63
C SER A 101 -9.28 -5.50 -5.37
N ARG A 102 -9.39 -5.20 -6.67
CA ARG A 102 -10.35 -5.88 -7.54
C ARG A 102 -10.00 -7.36 -7.70
N LEU A 103 -11.01 -8.20 -7.88
CA LEU A 103 -10.82 -9.64 -8.10
C LEU A 103 -9.94 -9.95 -9.31
N GLU A 104 -10.09 -9.21 -10.41
CA GLU A 104 -9.29 -9.34 -11.62
C GLU A 104 -7.80 -9.08 -11.35
N ASN A 105 -7.49 -8.06 -10.56
CA ASN A 105 -6.13 -7.74 -10.16
C ASN A 105 -5.55 -8.82 -9.24
N PHE A 106 -6.36 -9.36 -8.32
CA PHE A 106 -5.96 -10.48 -7.49
C PHE A 106 -5.72 -11.75 -8.33
N ALA A 107 -6.62 -12.08 -9.26
CA ALA A 107 -6.46 -13.23 -10.15
C ALA A 107 -5.18 -13.15 -11.00
N ARG A 108 -4.83 -11.95 -11.47
CA ARG A 108 -3.61 -11.71 -12.25
C ARG A 108 -2.33 -11.80 -11.41
N ARG A 109 -2.37 -11.33 -10.16
CA ARG A 109 -1.18 -11.15 -9.29
C ARG A 109 -0.95 -12.32 -8.33
N GLY A 110 -2.01 -13.04 -7.95
CA GLY A 110 -1.98 -14.06 -6.90
C GLY A 110 -1.96 -13.51 -5.48
N PHE A 111 -1.92 -12.18 -5.29
CA PHE A 111 -1.92 -11.52 -3.98
C PHE A 111 -2.48 -10.09 -4.04
N THR A 112 -2.79 -9.53 -2.86
CA THR A 112 -3.19 -8.14 -2.68
C THR A 112 -2.05 -7.34 -2.04
N PRO A 113 -1.44 -6.34 -2.71
CA PRO A 113 -0.29 -5.59 -2.21
C PRO A 113 -0.50 -4.97 -0.83
N SER A 114 -1.66 -4.34 -0.60
CA SER A 114 -2.03 -3.74 0.69
C SER A 114 -2.13 -4.77 1.82
N VAL A 115 -2.57 -6.01 1.54
CA VAL A 115 -2.59 -7.10 2.52
C VAL A 115 -1.18 -7.52 2.90
N VAL A 116 -0.30 -7.70 1.91
CA VAL A 116 1.12 -8.06 2.15
C VAL A 116 1.81 -6.96 2.96
N LEU A 117 1.55 -5.69 2.65
CA LEU A 117 2.08 -4.56 3.39
C LEU A 117 1.56 -4.51 4.84
N ALA A 118 0.24 -4.66 5.03
CA ALA A 118 -0.37 -4.69 6.36
C ALA A 118 0.19 -5.83 7.22
N GLN A 119 0.41 -7.01 6.62
CA GLN A 119 1.04 -8.14 7.29
C GLN A 119 2.49 -7.83 7.69
N ALA A 120 3.27 -7.21 6.79
CA ALA A 120 4.65 -6.85 7.07
C ALA A 120 4.77 -5.81 8.20
N LEU A 121 3.85 -4.85 8.28
CA LEU A 121 3.74 -3.90 9.39
C LEU A 121 3.34 -4.61 10.69
N SER A 122 2.31 -5.46 10.65
CA SER A 122 1.80 -6.17 11.82
C SER A 122 2.84 -7.12 12.44
N ASN A 123 3.72 -7.68 11.63
CA ASN A 123 4.81 -8.54 12.13
C ASN A 123 5.88 -7.78 12.92
N GLN A 124 5.91 -6.44 12.86
CA GLN A 124 6.89 -5.61 13.57
C GLN A 124 6.35 -4.99 14.86
N VAL A 125 5.03 -5.02 15.09
CA VAL A 125 4.39 -4.37 16.25
C VAL A 125 3.35 -5.30 16.87
N SER A 126 3.62 -5.76 18.09
CA SER A 126 2.87 -6.84 18.76
C SER A 126 1.39 -6.54 19.02
N ASN A 127 1.02 -5.28 19.21
CA ASN A 127 -0.36 -4.86 19.44
C ASN A 127 -1.16 -4.59 18.16
N THR A 128 -0.62 -4.93 16.99
CA THR A 128 -1.31 -4.75 15.71
C THR A 128 -1.86 -6.06 15.16
N ARG A 129 -2.97 -5.98 14.42
CA ARG A 129 -3.61 -7.12 13.76
C ARG A 129 -4.12 -6.72 12.38
N VAL A 130 -3.94 -7.57 11.38
CA VAL A 130 -4.53 -7.34 10.06
C VAL A 130 -6.01 -7.70 10.10
N LEU A 131 -6.86 -6.79 9.61
CA LEU A 131 -8.31 -6.96 9.53
C LEU A 131 -8.78 -6.74 8.09
N ASN A 132 -8.92 -7.80 7.32
CA ASN A 132 -9.38 -7.74 5.93
C ASN A 132 -10.92 -7.68 5.89
N CYS A 133 -11.48 -6.52 6.22
CA CYS A 133 -12.93 -6.31 6.37
C CYS A 133 -13.55 -5.49 5.25
N LEU A 134 -12.76 -4.82 4.40
CA LEU A 134 -13.26 -4.02 3.29
C LEU A 134 -13.41 -4.86 2.03
N VAL A 135 -14.55 -4.70 1.35
CA VAL A 135 -14.83 -5.32 0.06
C VAL A 135 -15.31 -4.28 -0.95
N LEU A 136 -14.90 -4.42 -2.22
CA LEU A 136 -15.39 -3.59 -3.31
C LEU A 136 -16.70 -4.14 -3.87
N ALA A 137 -17.66 -3.27 -4.15
CA ALA A 137 -18.86 -3.61 -4.89
C ALA A 137 -18.49 -4.06 -6.31
N LYS A 138 -19.30 -4.98 -6.87
CA LYS A 138 -19.15 -5.38 -8.27
C LYS A 138 -19.47 -4.19 -9.20
N GLY A 139 -18.68 -4.03 -10.27
CA GLY A 139 -18.93 -3.01 -11.30
C GLY A 139 -18.13 -1.70 -11.14
N VAL A 140 -17.23 -1.60 -10.17
CA VAL A 140 -16.28 -0.47 -10.09
C VAL A 140 -15.35 -0.50 -11.32
N LYS A 141 -15.41 0.54 -12.17
CA LYS A 141 -14.59 0.64 -13.40
C LYS A 141 -13.10 0.78 -13.09
N ASP A 142 -12.26 0.39 -14.04
CA ASP A 142 -10.82 0.59 -13.90
C ASP A 142 -10.49 2.08 -13.80
N GLN A 143 -9.49 2.39 -12.95
CA GLN A 143 -9.05 3.77 -12.71
C GLN A 143 -7.99 4.24 -13.71
N VAL A 144 -7.53 3.36 -14.59
CA VAL A 144 -6.58 3.70 -15.64
C VAL A 144 -7.24 4.68 -16.60
N GLY A 145 -6.59 5.83 -16.83
CA GLY A 145 -7.11 6.90 -17.72
C GLY A 145 -8.14 7.84 -17.10
N LEU A 146 -8.62 7.61 -15.87
CA LEU A 146 -9.56 8.52 -15.20
C LEU A 146 -8.84 9.75 -14.61
N THR A 147 -9.49 10.91 -14.69
CA THR A 147 -9.09 12.12 -13.96
C THR A 147 -9.26 11.93 -12.44
N SER A 148 -8.69 12.85 -11.64
CA SER A 148 -8.82 12.79 -10.17
C SER A 148 -10.28 12.81 -9.70
N SER A 149 -11.11 13.69 -10.28
CA SER A 149 -12.54 13.79 -9.98
C SER A 149 -13.32 12.54 -10.40
N GLN A 150 -13.00 11.99 -11.57
CA GLN A 150 -13.61 10.74 -12.04
C GLN A 150 -13.23 9.53 -11.16
N ARG A 151 -11.97 9.45 -10.67
CA ARG A 151 -11.56 8.40 -9.73
C ARG A 151 -12.33 8.48 -8.42
N GLN A 152 -12.51 9.69 -7.89
CA GLN A 152 -13.27 9.91 -6.66
C GLN A 152 -14.74 9.54 -6.83
N ALA A 153 -15.38 9.97 -7.91
CA ALA A 153 -16.77 9.65 -8.22
C ALA A 153 -16.98 8.13 -8.45
N ASN A 154 -16.04 7.46 -9.12
CA ASN A 154 -16.09 6.02 -9.40
C ASN A 154 -15.98 5.16 -8.12
N LEU A 155 -15.34 5.65 -7.08
CA LEU A 155 -15.16 4.94 -5.82
C LEU A 155 -16.16 5.32 -4.73
N ALA A 156 -16.83 6.45 -4.86
CA ALA A 156 -17.80 6.90 -3.84
C ALA A 156 -18.91 5.86 -3.62
N GLY A 157 -19.06 5.37 -2.38
CA GLY A 157 -20.04 4.34 -2.02
C GLY A 157 -19.70 2.92 -2.49
N SER A 158 -18.50 2.70 -3.05
CA SER A 158 -18.12 1.40 -3.63
C SER A 158 -17.56 0.40 -2.61
N MET A 159 -17.21 0.84 -1.41
CA MET A 159 -16.70 -0.06 -0.38
C MET A 159 -17.74 -0.35 0.69
N SER A 160 -17.82 -1.61 1.11
CA SER A 160 -18.63 -2.10 2.20
C SER A 160 -17.82 -2.98 3.15
N LEU A 161 -18.42 -3.29 4.31
CA LEU A 161 -17.79 -4.14 5.32
C LEU A 161 -18.38 -5.54 5.28
N ASN A 162 -17.53 -6.55 5.38
CA ASN A 162 -17.92 -7.96 5.53
C ASN A 162 -17.75 -8.48 6.97
N GLN A 163 -17.29 -7.62 7.91
CA GLN A 163 -17.09 -7.92 9.32
C GLN A 163 -17.44 -6.72 10.19
N LYS A 164 -17.75 -6.97 11.47
CA LYS A 164 -18.01 -5.91 12.46
C LYS A 164 -16.72 -5.19 12.87
N VAL A 165 -16.75 -3.87 12.84
CA VAL A 165 -15.60 -2.99 13.17
C VAL A 165 -15.89 -1.99 14.28
N VAL A 166 -17.07 -2.03 14.87
CA VAL A 166 -17.52 -1.08 15.90
C VAL A 166 -16.48 -0.95 17.01
N GLY A 167 -16.08 0.28 17.31
CA GLY A 167 -15.13 0.63 18.37
C GLY A 167 -13.67 0.25 18.10
N LYS A 168 -13.35 -0.42 16.97
CA LYS A 168 -11.97 -0.79 16.65
C LYS A 168 -11.15 0.42 16.22
N LEU A 169 -9.91 0.51 16.74
CA LEU A 169 -8.91 1.49 16.30
C LEU A 169 -8.31 0.99 14.98
N CYS A 170 -8.50 1.72 13.88
CA CYS A 170 -8.13 1.25 12.55
C CYS A 170 -7.22 2.23 11.82
N PHE A 171 -6.14 1.73 11.20
CA PHE A 171 -5.43 2.40 10.10
C PHE A 171 -5.77 1.74 8.78
N VAL A 172 -6.08 2.54 7.76
CA VAL A 172 -6.17 2.06 6.39
C VAL A 172 -4.75 1.89 5.84
N VAL A 173 -4.46 0.77 5.19
CA VAL A 173 -3.14 0.48 4.60
C VAL A 173 -3.27 0.37 3.09
N ASP A 174 -2.43 1.13 2.36
CA ASP A 174 -2.33 1.03 0.89
C ASP A 174 -0.86 1.19 0.44
N ASP A 175 -0.56 0.91 -0.81
CA ASP A 175 0.80 1.04 -1.35
C ASP A 175 1.13 2.49 -1.75
N ILE A 176 0.24 3.18 -2.48
CA ILE A 176 0.42 4.56 -2.94
C ILE A 176 -0.84 5.39 -2.67
N CYS A 177 -0.64 6.58 -2.09
CA CYS A 177 -1.64 7.63 -2.10
C CYS A 177 -1.37 8.63 -3.24
N THR A 178 -2.25 8.67 -4.22
CA THR A 178 -2.26 9.71 -5.27
C THR A 178 -3.34 10.74 -4.95
N THR A 179 -4.53 10.59 -5.48
CA THR A 179 -5.67 11.46 -5.20
C THR A 179 -6.28 11.23 -3.81
N GLY A 180 -5.99 10.08 -3.20
CA GLY A 180 -6.58 9.65 -1.94
C GLY A 180 -7.98 9.05 -2.06
N ALA A 181 -8.55 8.91 -3.26
CA ALA A 181 -9.92 8.43 -3.46
C ALA A 181 -10.17 7.07 -2.77
N THR A 182 -9.21 6.13 -2.87
CA THR A 182 -9.27 4.82 -2.20
C THR A 182 -9.31 4.98 -0.68
N LEU A 183 -8.41 5.81 -0.13
CA LEU A 183 -8.31 6.03 1.31
C LEU A 183 -9.55 6.74 1.88
N ILE A 184 -10.08 7.74 1.15
CA ILE A 184 -11.31 8.46 1.54
C ILE A 184 -12.49 7.51 1.58
N GLU A 185 -12.65 6.65 0.58
CA GLU A 185 -13.76 5.70 0.53
C GLU A 185 -13.62 4.59 1.60
N ALA A 186 -12.40 4.09 1.83
CA ALA A 186 -12.13 3.16 2.92
C ALA A 186 -12.42 3.78 4.29
N TRP A 187 -12.00 5.03 4.50
CA TRP A 187 -12.31 5.81 5.70
C TRP A 187 -13.83 5.95 5.90
N ARG A 188 -14.58 6.32 4.84
CA ARG A 188 -16.03 6.43 4.88
C ARG A 188 -16.67 5.10 5.30
N ALA A 189 -16.32 4.01 4.65
CA ALA A 189 -16.91 2.70 4.92
C ALA A 189 -16.65 2.24 6.36
N LEU A 190 -15.44 2.43 6.87
CA LEU A 190 -15.05 2.10 8.25
C LEU A 190 -15.79 2.98 9.27
N SER A 191 -15.87 4.30 9.03
CA SER A 191 -16.53 5.25 9.92
C SER A 191 -18.03 4.98 10.00
N VAL A 192 -18.69 4.70 8.87
CA VAL A 192 -20.10 4.28 8.83
C VAL A 192 -20.32 2.97 9.59
N GLY A 193 -19.34 2.06 9.57
CA GLY A 193 -19.35 0.82 10.34
C GLY A 193 -19.04 0.99 11.83
N GLY A 194 -18.80 2.21 12.31
CA GLY A 194 -18.54 2.53 13.72
C GLY A 194 -17.09 2.28 14.17
N ALA A 195 -16.13 2.19 13.24
CA ALA A 195 -14.71 2.13 13.60
C ALA A 195 -14.16 3.52 13.96
N ASN A 196 -13.18 3.55 14.84
CA ASN A 196 -12.36 4.72 15.12
C ASN A 196 -11.18 4.72 14.12
N VAL A 197 -11.32 5.44 13.00
CA VAL A 197 -10.28 5.48 11.98
C VAL A 197 -9.23 6.50 12.36
N LEU A 198 -8.04 6.01 12.72
CA LEU A 198 -6.90 6.80 13.18
C LEU A 198 -6.19 7.52 12.03
N GLY A 199 -6.23 6.94 10.82
CA GLY A 199 -5.59 7.50 9.65
C GLY A 199 -5.28 6.47 8.58
N ALA A 200 -4.27 6.77 7.75
CA ALA A 200 -3.79 5.87 6.70
C ALA A 200 -2.27 5.71 6.73
N LEU A 201 -1.78 4.53 6.34
CA LEU A 201 -0.36 4.22 6.19
C LEU A 201 -0.10 3.80 4.73
N VAL A 202 0.84 4.47 4.06
CA VAL A 202 1.21 4.17 2.68
C VAL A 202 2.73 4.14 2.50
N ILE A 203 3.22 3.35 1.56
CA ILE A 203 4.65 3.39 1.21
C ILE A 203 4.99 4.76 0.62
N SER A 204 4.15 5.26 -0.28
CA SER A 204 4.47 6.51 -0.96
C SER A 204 3.24 7.37 -1.21
N GLU A 205 3.49 8.68 -1.20
CA GLU A 205 2.49 9.70 -1.50
C GLU A 205 2.97 10.60 -2.64
N SER A 206 2.10 10.84 -3.61
CA SER A 206 2.35 11.88 -4.62
C SER A 206 1.93 13.23 -4.05
N LYS A 207 2.78 14.25 -4.19
CA LYS A 207 2.37 15.63 -3.87
C LYS A 207 1.09 15.96 -4.67
N PRO A 208 0.12 16.67 -4.05
CA PRO A 208 -1.02 17.19 -4.81
C PRO A 208 -0.50 18.01 -5.99
N ALA A 209 -1.13 17.86 -7.17
CA ALA A 209 -0.90 18.84 -8.22
C ALA A 209 -1.27 20.21 -7.66
N VAL A 210 -0.32 21.13 -7.61
CA VAL A 210 -0.60 22.53 -7.25
C VAL A 210 -1.53 23.04 -8.34
N SER A 211 -2.79 23.31 -7.98
CA SER A 211 -3.70 24.03 -8.88
C SER A 211 -3.14 25.46 -9.01
N LEU A 212 -2.54 25.76 -10.16
CA LEU A 212 -2.17 27.11 -10.57
C LEU A 212 -3.45 27.89 -10.89
#